data_a88b98c3287adc967c80aebafd1a6773
#
_entry.id   a88b98c3287adc967c80aebafd1a6773
#
_cell.length_a   1.000
_cell.length_b   1.000
_cell.length_c   1.000
_cell.angle_alpha   90.00
_cell.angle_beta   90.00
_cell.angle_gamma   90.00
#
_symmetry.space_group_name_H-M   'P 1'
#
loop_
_entity.id
_entity.type
_entity.pdbx_description
1 polymer ?
#
loop_
_entity_poly.entity_id
_entity_poly.type
_entity_poly.pdbx_seq_one_letter_code
_entity_poly.pdbx_strand_id
1 'polypeptide(L)'
;MLNLEKSNNLRNYASDFSPNGVPTGKPSPFYVQGGKGARIQDIDGNTYLEYWCGAGPVILGHANSAVNTAVIKAIEAGSVQFSIPSSLEVELMAKLVKHIPCAEKGILSTAGTDALAFAARIARTYTGRPRLAKFEGGYQGWSDELSVSNAPDLSKAGNKEQPNTVADSAGANIDKDSQTLVLPYNDLATTEKILTKEKNAIACVIVEPMIHGNNLMPKEGFLEGLRELCSNLGILLVFDEIVTGFRHGLQGGQGAVNVIPDMGVFGKAMANGFIISAVCGKKELLSLVAPEGKVRTAGTFAGSALSCSAALATIQVLETPGFYEYLFKLGNTLRDEVNKTAQQLGVKARCDGYGSVWCMYFSDQTPHDYRDIANYRANGGIEKDQAYRSHMLNNGIFLRPQLVNRAYINAAHSENDIQTTLDVITAFMKENKQLINN
;
A
#
# COMPACT_ATOMS: atom_id res chain seq x y z
N MET A 1 -11.48 -30.36 3.71
CA MET A 1 -10.29 -29.80 3.03
C MET A 1 -10.73 -29.17 1.72
N LEU A 2 -10.17 -28.05 1.32
CA LEU A 2 -10.44 -27.41 0.04
C LEU A 2 -9.98 -28.32 -1.11
N ASN A 3 -10.81 -28.44 -2.15
CA ASN A 3 -10.37 -29.06 -3.39
C ASN A 3 -9.54 -28.02 -4.18
N LEU A 4 -8.30 -28.33 -4.51
CA LEU A 4 -7.37 -27.47 -5.28
C LEU A 4 -6.71 -28.26 -6.42
N GLU A 5 -7.36 -29.30 -6.93
CA GLU A 5 -6.82 -30.20 -7.95
C GLU A 5 -6.49 -29.47 -9.26
N LYS A 6 -7.44 -28.67 -9.77
CA LYS A 6 -7.25 -27.90 -11.01
C LYS A 6 -6.15 -26.87 -10.84
N SER A 7 -6.11 -26.17 -9.69
CA SER A 7 -5.07 -25.19 -9.37
C SER A 7 -3.69 -25.83 -9.33
N ASN A 8 -3.55 -27.03 -8.75
CA ASN A 8 -2.28 -27.75 -8.70
C ASN A 8 -1.86 -28.24 -10.08
N ASN A 9 -2.79 -28.79 -10.87
CA ASN A 9 -2.52 -29.23 -12.24
C ASN A 9 -2.09 -28.06 -13.13
N LEU A 10 -2.77 -26.90 -13.02
CA LEU A 10 -2.40 -25.69 -13.76
C LEU A 10 -1.02 -25.17 -13.34
N ARG A 11 -0.68 -25.21 -12.04
CA ARG A 11 0.64 -24.81 -11.55
C ARG A 11 1.73 -25.68 -12.12
N ASN A 12 1.54 -27.00 -12.11
CA ASN A 12 2.51 -27.95 -12.66
C ASN A 12 2.73 -27.66 -14.15
N TYR A 13 1.66 -27.52 -14.93
CA TYR A 13 1.75 -27.15 -16.36
C TYR A 13 2.46 -25.82 -16.59
N ALA A 14 2.11 -24.78 -15.80
CA ALA A 14 2.68 -23.44 -15.95
C ALA A 14 4.16 -23.34 -15.51
N SER A 15 4.67 -24.30 -14.72
CA SER A 15 6.07 -24.30 -14.27
C SER A 15 7.08 -24.52 -15.39
N ASP A 16 6.64 -25.08 -16.53
CA ASP A 16 7.47 -25.27 -17.71
C ASP A 16 7.81 -23.94 -18.43
N PHE A 17 7.00 -22.86 -18.22
CA PHE A 17 7.19 -21.58 -18.90
C PHE A 17 7.07 -20.35 -18.01
N SER A 18 6.95 -20.52 -16.72
CA SER A 18 6.99 -19.41 -15.78
C SER A 18 7.55 -19.83 -14.42
N PRO A 19 8.26 -18.93 -13.72
CA PRO A 19 8.86 -19.27 -12.43
C PRO A 19 7.81 -19.80 -11.45
N ASN A 20 7.98 -21.09 -11.04
CA ASN A 20 7.09 -21.79 -10.12
C ASN A 20 5.59 -21.73 -10.51
N GLY A 21 5.29 -21.74 -11.83
CA GLY A 21 3.93 -21.66 -12.33
C GLY A 21 3.22 -20.31 -12.12
N VAL A 22 3.94 -19.26 -11.74
CA VAL A 22 3.34 -17.93 -11.39
C VAL A 22 3.97 -16.82 -12.24
N PRO A 23 3.41 -16.49 -13.41
CA PRO A 23 3.98 -15.50 -14.33
C PRO A 23 4.21 -14.12 -13.74
N THR A 24 3.45 -13.74 -12.71
CA THR A 24 3.60 -12.45 -12.02
C THR A 24 4.52 -12.50 -10.81
N GLY A 25 5.11 -13.66 -10.49
CA GLY A 25 5.92 -13.86 -9.28
C GLY A 25 5.16 -13.72 -7.95
N LYS A 26 3.82 -13.78 -7.98
CA LYS A 26 2.97 -13.63 -6.78
C LYS A 26 2.40 -14.99 -6.37
N PRO A 27 3.04 -15.70 -5.44
CA PRO A 27 2.58 -17.03 -5.02
C PRO A 27 1.17 -16.96 -4.43
N SER A 28 0.35 -17.95 -4.78
CA SER A 28 -1.02 -18.14 -4.29
C SER A 28 -1.30 -19.62 -4.10
N PRO A 29 -2.16 -20.03 -3.17
CA PRO A 29 -2.56 -21.42 -3.04
C PRO A 29 -3.39 -21.91 -4.22
N PHE A 30 -4.06 -21.03 -4.94
CA PHE A 30 -4.96 -21.32 -6.05
C PHE A 30 -4.84 -20.29 -7.19
N TYR A 31 -5.47 -20.57 -8.33
CA TYR A 31 -5.65 -19.61 -9.42
C TYR A 31 -7.07 -19.06 -9.39
N VAL A 32 -7.21 -17.75 -9.50
CA VAL A 32 -8.50 -17.05 -9.48
C VAL A 32 -9.17 -17.16 -10.85
N GLN A 33 -10.46 -17.49 -10.86
CA GLN A 33 -11.32 -17.45 -12.05
C GLN A 33 -12.02 -16.10 -12.21
N GLY A 34 -12.43 -15.47 -11.09
CA GLY A 34 -13.14 -14.20 -11.10
C GLY A 34 -13.49 -13.72 -9.70
N GLY A 35 -14.17 -12.57 -9.64
CA GLY A 35 -14.62 -12.00 -8.37
C GLY A 35 -15.82 -11.08 -8.54
N LYS A 36 -16.65 -10.98 -7.50
CA LYS A 36 -17.80 -10.07 -7.43
C LYS A 36 -17.98 -9.58 -5.99
N GLY A 37 -18.10 -8.27 -5.82
CA GLY A 37 -18.24 -7.66 -4.50
C GLY A 37 -17.03 -7.97 -3.60
N ALA A 38 -17.28 -8.52 -2.43
CA ALA A 38 -16.27 -8.91 -1.45
C ALA A 38 -15.72 -10.35 -1.65
N ARG A 39 -16.06 -11.02 -2.74
CA ARG A 39 -15.74 -12.43 -2.96
C ARG A 39 -14.95 -12.66 -4.23
N ILE A 40 -14.07 -13.67 -4.18
CA ILE A 40 -13.37 -14.24 -5.33
C ILE A 40 -13.70 -15.71 -5.45
N GLN A 41 -13.61 -16.24 -6.66
CA GLN A 41 -13.77 -17.65 -6.97
C GLN A 41 -12.50 -18.18 -7.62
N ASP A 42 -12.04 -19.36 -7.19
CA ASP A 42 -10.93 -20.05 -7.83
C ASP A 42 -11.40 -20.94 -8.99
N ILE A 43 -10.45 -21.46 -9.77
CA ILE A 43 -10.73 -22.36 -10.91
C ILE A 43 -11.25 -23.73 -10.47
N ASP A 44 -11.11 -24.07 -9.21
CA ASP A 44 -11.62 -25.31 -8.61
C ASP A 44 -13.10 -25.18 -8.19
N GLY A 45 -13.64 -23.95 -8.19
CA GLY A 45 -15.03 -23.62 -7.84
C GLY A 45 -15.24 -23.20 -6.39
N ASN A 46 -14.18 -23.11 -5.59
CA ASN A 46 -14.29 -22.59 -4.23
C ASN A 46 -14.51 -21.07 -4.25
N THR A 47 -15.33 -20.58 -3.33
CA THR A 47 -15.59 -19.14 -3.15
C THR A 47 -15.05 -18.69 -1.81
N TYR A 48 -14.36 -17.53 -1.81
CA TYR A 48 -13.74 -16.98 -0.61
C TYR A 48 -14.22 -15.55 -0.36
N LEU A 49 -14.51 -15.23 0.90
CA LEU A 49 -14.57 -13.85 1.37
C LEU A 49 -13.14 -13.29 1.35
N GLU A 50 -12.91 -12.17 0.64
CA GLU A 50 -11.57 -11.76 0.21
C GLU A 50 -11.16 -10.45 0.86
N TYR A 51 -10.06 -10.47 1.62
CA TYR A 51 -9.50 -9.30 2.32
C TYR A 51 -8.15 -8.84 1.75
N TRP A 52 -7.68 -9.39 0.63
CA TRP A 52 -6.48 -8.88 -0.01
C TRP A 52 -6.75 -7.68 -0.92
N CYS A 53 -7.95 -7.62 -1.51
CA CYS A 53 -8.41 -6.53 -2.37
C CYS A 53 -7.39 -6.18 -3.49
N GLY A 54 -6.77 -7.22 -4.10
CA GLY A 54 -5.77 -7.05 -5.15
C GLY A 54 -4.47 -6.33 -4.69
N ALA A 55 -4.11 -6.40 -3.44
CA ALA A 55 -3.06 -5.61 -2.77
C ALA A 55 -3.52 -4.17 -2.41
N GLY A 56 -4.82 -4.02 -2.14
CA GLY A 56 -5.43 -2.78 -1.67
C GLY A 56 -6.14 -1.90 -2.70
N PRO A 57 -6.04 -2.09 -4.03
CA PRO A 57 -6.75 -1.23 -4.97
C PRO A 57 -8.28 -1.40 -4.97
N VAL A 58 -8.80 -2.60 -4.76
CA VAL A 58 -10.24 -2.90 -4.89
C VAL A 58 -11.00 -2.37 -3.66
N ILE A 59 -11.26 -1.06 -3.64
CA ILE A 59 -11.95 -0.39 -2.52
C ILE A 59 -13.48 -0.48 -2.62
N LEU A 60 -14.02 -0.55 -3.84
CA LEU A 60 -15.47 -0.64 -4.10
C LEU A 60 -15.98 -2.08 -4.18
N GLY A 61 -15.07 -3.06 -4.13
CA GLY A 61 -15.36 -4.47 -4.42
C GLY A 61 -15.10 -4.83 -5.89
N HIS A 62 -15.00 -6.14 -6.13
CA HIS A 62 -14.79 -6.71 -7.47
C HIS A 62 -16.01 -6.49 -8.36
N ALA A 63 -15.78 -6.27 -9.66
CA ALA A 63 -16.80 -6.08 -10.68
C ALA A 63 -17.83 -4.99 -10.32
N ASN A 64 -17.37 -3.87 -9.74
CA ASN A 64 -18.24 -2.74 -9.39
C ASN A 64 -18.92 -2.18 -10.63
N SER A 65 -20.27 -2.06 -10.60
CA SER A 65 -21.08 -1.70 -11.76
C SER A 65 -20.81 -0.28 -12.26
N ALA A 66 -20.60 0.70 -11.37
CA ALA A 66 -20.32 2.08 -11.77
C ALA A 66 -19.00 2.17 -12.55
N VAL A 67 -17.95 1.52 -12.04
CA VAL A 67 -16.63 1.49 -12.69
C VAL A 67 -16.69 0.73 -14.01
N ASN A 68 -17.31 -0.47 -14.03
CA ASN A 68 -17.45 -1.28 -15.25
C ASN A 68 -18.20 -0.52 -16.34
N THR A 69 -19.33 0.13 -16.01
CA THR A 69 -20.12 0.90 -16.97
C THR A 69 -19.31 2.05 -17.57
N ALA A 70 -18.53 2.77 -16.77
CA ALA A 70 -17.68 3.87 -17.26
C ALA A 70 -16.60 3.37 -18.21
N VAL A 71 -15.97 2.26 -17.90
CA VAL A 71 -14.93 1.64 -18.74
C VAL A 71 -15.52 1.10 -20.05
N ILE A 72 -16.67 0.42 -20.01
CA ILE A 72 -17.36 -0.08 -21.21
C ILE A 72 -17.70 1.10 -22.15
N LYS A 73 -18.25 2.20 -21.63
CA LYS A 73 -18.50 3.40 -22.42
C LYS A 73 -17.24 3.96 -23.08
N ALA A 74 -16.12 3.96 -22.38
CA ALA A 74 -14.84 4.40 -22.95
C ALA A 74 -14.36 3.48 -24.07
N ILE A 75 -14.55 2.16 -23.95
CA ILE A 75 -14.27 1.19 -25.02
C ILE A 75 -15.15 1.43 -26.23
N GLU A 76 -16.46 1.59 -26.03
CA GLU A 76 -17.44 1.82 -27.12
C GLU A 76 -17.20 3.14 -27.84
N ALA A 77 -16.71 4.15 -27.15
CA ALA A 77 -16.29 5.43 -27.75
C ALA A 77 -14.99 5.33 -28.57
N GLY A 78 -14.35 4.14 -28.62
CA GLY A 78 -13.10 3.91 -29.35
C GLY A 78 -11.86 4.45 -28.61
N SER A 79 -11.97 4.80 -27.35
CA SER A 79 -10.92 5.45 -26.56
C SER A 79 -10.10 4.45 -25.78
N VAL A 80 -9.20 3.71 -26.44
CA VAL A 80 -8.27 2.84 -25.72
C VAL A 80 -6.99 3.60 -25.35
N GLN A 81 -6.27 4.10 -26.35
CA GLN A 81 -5.02 4.84 -26.17
C GLN A 81 -4.69 5.66 -27.41
N PHE A 82 -4.50 6.96 -27.24
CA PHE A 82 -4.16 7.86 -28.34
C PHE A 82 -2.76 8.48 -28.25
N SER A 83 -2.10 8.44 -27.08
CA SER A 83 -0.85 9.15 -26.79
C SER A 83 -0.90 10.66 -27.06
N ILE A 84 -2.09 11.23 -26.98
CA ILE A 84 -2.39 12.65 -27.01
C ILE A 84 -3.37 12.97 -25.90
N PRO A 85 -3.37 14.19 -25.32
CA PRO A 85 -4.26 14.54 -24.20
C PRO A 85 -5.74 14.33 -24.50
N SER A 86 -6.46 13.82 -23.52
CA SER A 86 -7.93 13.66 -23.55
C SER A 86 -8.61 14.52 -22.47
N SER A 87 -9.92 14.79 -22.63
CA SER A 87 -10.69 15.49 -21.60
C SER A 87 -10.73 14.72 -20.28
N LEU A 88 -10.72 13.38 -20.32
CA LEU A 88 -10.75 12.52 -19.14
C LEU A 88 -9.52 12.72 -18.24
N GLU A 89 -8.35 12.95 -18.83
CA GLU A 89 -7.13 13.26 -18.07
C GLU A 89 -7.26 14.59 -17.32
N VAL A 90 -7.82 15.61 -18.00
CA VAL A 90 -8.04 16.94 -17.41
C VAL A 90 -9.07 16.88 -16.29
N GLU A 91 -10.19 16.18 -16.51
CA GLU A 91 -11.24 15.99 -15.51
C GLU A 91 -10.71 15.23 -14.28
N LEU A 92 -9.94 14.16 -14.50
CA LEU A 92 -9.31 13.41 -13.40
C LEU A 92 -8.34 14.30 -12.62
N MET A 93 -7.48 15.05 -13.32
CA MET A 93 -6.53 15.94 -12.64
C MET A 93 -7.26 17.03 -11.83
N ALA A 94 -8.36 17.59 -12.35
CA ALA A 94 -9.18 18.53 -11.60
C ALA A 94 -9.78 17.91 -10.32
N LYS A 95 -10.22 16.64 -10.39
CA LYS A 95 -10.67 15.88 -9.20
C LYS A 95 -9.55 15.67 -8.18
N LEU A 96 -8.34 15.32 -8.64
CA LEU A 96 -7.19 15.13 -7.75
C LEU A 96 -6.83 16.44 -7.03
N VAL A 97 -6.73 17.54 -7.77
CA VAL A 97 -6.45 18.88 -7.20
C VAL A 97 -7.55 19.33 -6.22
N LYS A 98 -8.80 18.98 -6.49
CA LYS A 98 -9.93 19.31 -5.60
C LYS A 98 -9.84 18.64 -4.24
N HIS A 99 -9.39 17.37 -4.19
CA HIS A 99 -9.50 16.54 -2.99
C HIS A 99 -8.19 16.40 -2.21
N ILE A 100 -7.06 16.43 -2.90
CA ILE A 100 -5.75 16.16 -2.29
C ILE A 100 -5.15 17.46 -1.75
N PRO A 101 -4.89 17.57 -0.42
CA PRO A 101 -4.45 18.82 0.19
C PRO A 101 -3.14 19.39 -0.36
N CYS A 102 -2.16 18.57 -0.71
CA CYS A 102 -0.89 19.05 -1.28
C CYS A 102 -0.97 19.38 -2.78
N ALA A 103 -2.09 19.06 -3.46
CA ALA A 103 -2.17 19.13 -4.91
C ALA A 103 -2.59 20.51 -5.42
N GLU A 104 -1.65 21.23 -6.01
CA GLU A 104 -1.90 22.43 -6.84
C GLU A 104 -1.80 22.10 -8.34
N LYS A 105 -0.94 21.13 -8.69
CA LYS A 105 -0.76 20.52 -10.00
C LYS A 105 -0.45 19.03 -9.86
N GLY A 106 -0.54 18.29 -10.98
CA GLY A 106 -0.11 16.89 -11.00
C GLY A 106 0.18 16.37 -12.40
N ILE A 107 0.70 15.16 -12.43
CA ILE A 107 0.94 14.37 -13.65
C ILE A 107 0.44 12.95 -13.44
N LEU A 108 -0.03 12.31 -14.50
CA LEU A 108 -0.44 10.91 -14.50
C LEU A 108 0.72 9.99 -14.86
N SER A 109 0.67 8.76 -14.36
CA SER A 109 1.62 7.70 -14.61
C SER A 109 0.90 6.34 -14.61
N THR A 110 1.60 5.25 -14.92
CA THR A 110 1.02 3.90 -14.95
C THR A 110 1.12 3.17 -13.63
N ALA A 111 2.26 3.22 -12.96
CA ALA A 111 2.53 2.47 -11.75
C ALA A 111 3.11 3.35 -10.64
N GLY A 112 2.93 2.93 -9.39
CA GLY A 112 3.50 3.64 -8.25
C GLY A 112 5.02 3.79 -8.32
N THR A 113 5.73 2.79 -8.85
CA THR A 113 7.19 2.86 -9.07
C THR A 113 7.56 3.99 -10.02
N ASP A 114 6.83 4.15 -11.15
CA ASP A 114 7.08 5.22 -12.12
C ASP A 114 6.81 6.60 -11.47
N ALA A 115 5.69 6.72 -10.77
CA ALA A 115 5.31 7.96 -10.10
C ALA A 115 6.33 8.37 -9.02
N LEU A 116 6.83 7.42 -8.22
CA LEU A 116 7.90 7.68 -7.23
C LEU A 116 9.20 8.10 -7.90
N ALA A 117 9.58 7.47 -9.02
CA ALA A 117 10.76 7.88 -9.80
C ALA A 117 10.59 9.30 -10.37
N PHE A 118 9.38 9.69 -10.78
CA PHE A 118 9.10 11.06 -11.21
C PHE A 118 9.21 12.05 -10.07
N ALA A 119 8.62 11.73 -8.91
CA ALA A 119 8.73 12.57 -7.70
C ALA A 119 10.20 12.77 -7.29
N ALA A 120 11.03 11.71 -7.35
CA ALA A 120 12.46 11.78 -7.08
C ALA A 120 13.20 12.69 -8.07
N ARG A 121 12.90 12.61 -9.37
CA ARG A 121 13.50 13.50 -10.40
C ARG A 121 13.10 14.96 -10.19
N ILE A 122 11.83 15.22 -9.86
CA ILE A 122 11.35 16.58 -9.53
C ILE A 122 12.11 17.11 -8.31
N ALA A 123 12.22 16.31 -7.25
CA ALA A 123 12.92 16.71 -6.03
C ALA A 123 14.40 17.02 -6.27
N ARG A 124 15.10 16.19 -7.03
CA ARG A 124 16.50 16.41 -7.41
C ARG A 124 16.68 17.68 -8.26
N THR A 125 15.77 17.91 -9.20
CA THR A 125 15.83 19.10 -10.07
C THR A 125 15.60 20.38 -9.28
N TYR A 126 14.65 20.35 -8.35
CA TYR A 126 14.32 21.52 -7.51
C TYR A 126 15.45 21.86 -6.54
N THR A 127 16.00 20.86 -5.85
CA THR A 127 16.99 21.06 -4.78
C THR A 127 18.43 21.08 -5.28
N GLY A 128 18.73 20.55 -6.46
CA GLY A 128 20.09 20.33 -6.94
C GLY A 128 20.85 19.22 -6.19
N ARG A 129 20.18 18.46 -5.31
CA ARG A 129 20.78 17.44 -4.45
C ARG A 129 20.56 16.05 -5.03
N PRO A 130 21.55 15.11 -4.95
CA PRO A 130 21.45 13.82 -5.64
C PRO A 130 20.73 12.72 -4.86
N ARG A 131 20.73 12.72 -3.52
CA ARG A 131 20.32 11.60 -2.70
C ARG A 131 18.87 11.68 -2.27
N LEU A 132 18.28 10.52 -2.02
CA LEU A 132 16.97 10.35 -1.42
C LEU A 132 17.12 9.82 0.01
N ALA A 133 16.08 9.95 0.82
CA ALA A 133 15.96 9.25 2.08
C ALA A 133 14.59 8.57 2.18
N LYS A 134 14.53 7.40 2.81
CA LYS A 134 13.30 6.64 3.06
C LYS A 134 13.37 5.93 4.41
N PHE A 135 12.25 5.40 4.88
CA PHE A 135 12.21 4.69 6.15
C PHE A 135 12.37 3.18 6.00
N GLU A 136 13.09 2.56 6.94
CA GLU A 136 13.23 1.11 7.07
C GLU A 136 11.83 0.45 7.19
N GLY A 137 11.60 -0.62 6.44
CA GLY A 137 10.31 -1.30 6.42
C GLY A 137 9.29 -0.75 5.41
N GLY A 138 9.54 0.41 4.79
CA GLY A 138 8.66 1.00 3.77
C GLY A 138 8.92 0.45 2.38
N TYR A 139 7.87 0.13 1.63
CA TYR A 139 7.96 -0.33 0.24
C TYR A 139 7.63 0.82 -0.74
N GLN A 140 8.61 1.24 -1.54
CA GLN A 140 8.47 2.34 -2.50
C GLN A 140 8.73 1.89 -3.95
N GLY A 141 8.21 0.74 -4.33
CA GLY A 141 8.39 0.20 -5.68
C GLY A 141 9.66 -0.64 -5.82
N TRP A 142 10.02 -0.94 -7.08
CA TRP A 142 11.07 -1.89 -7.41
C TRP A 142 12.26 -1.26 -8.15
N SER A 143 12.32 0.08 -8.27
CA SER A 143 13.51 0.74 -8.83
C SER A 143 14.72 0.53 -7.92
N ASP A 144 15.90 0.37 -8.49
CA ASP A 144 17.14 0.08 -7.74
C ASP A 144 17.38 1.08 -6.60
N GLU A 145 17.05 2.35 -6.82
CA GLU A 145 17.26 3.39 -5.82
C GLU A 145 16.27 3.35 -4.64
N LEU A 146 15.09 2.74 -4.80
CA LEU A 146 14.04 2.70 -3.77
C LEU A 146 13.70 1.28 -3.29
N SER A 147 14.12 0.24 -4.03
CA SER A 147 13.99 -1.16 -3.62
C SER A 147 15.10 -1.55 -2.65
N VAL A 148 15.14 -0.82 -1.54
CA VAL A 148 16.14 -1.00 -0.49
C VAL A 148 15.46 -0.98 0.88
N SER A 149 15.93 -1.85 1.78
CA SER A 149 15.54 -1.91 3.20
C SER A 149 14.02 -1.95 3.45
N ASN A 150 13.26 -2.59 2.55
CA ASN A 150 11.83 -2.84 2.69
C ASN A 150 11.56 -3.94 3.74
N ALA A 151 12.38 -4.99 3.73
CA ALA A 151 12.34 -6.06 4.72
C ALA A 151 13.77 -6.61 4.96
N PRO A 152 14.71 -5.77 5.40
CA PRO A 152 16.11 -6.15 5.49
C PRO A 152 16.33 -7.25 6.53
N ASP A 153 17.27 -8.14 6.24
CA ASP A 153 17.85 -9.03 7.26
C ASP A 153 18.54 -8.17 8.32
N LEU A 154 18.16 -8.33 9.58
CA LEU A 154 18.70 -7.54 10.69
C LEU A 154 20.22 -7.69 10.84
N SER A 155 20.81 -8.82 10.43
CA SER A 155 22.27 -9.02 10.42
C SER A 155 23.00 -8.08 9.44
N LYS A 156 22.28 -7.54 8.43
CA LYS A 156 22.80 -6.63 7.41
C LYS A 156 22.31 -5.19 7.62
N ALA A 157 21.25 -5.00 8.39
CA ALA A 157 20.57 -3.71 8.55
C ALA A 157 21.38 -2.67 9.35
N GLY A 158 22.49 -3.03 9.97
CA GLY A 158 23.24 -2.15 10.87
C GLY A 158 22.52 -1.87 12.18
N ASN A 159 22.99 -0.87 12.93
CA ASN A 159 22.30 -0.45 14.16
C ASN A 159 21.14 0.52 13.85
N LYS A 160 20.28 0.76 14.85
CA LYS A 160 19.11 1.62 14.67
C LYS A 160 19.48 3.08 14.49
N GLU A 161 20.57 3.53 15.09
CA GLU A 161 21.07 4.90 15.03
C GLU A 161 21.70 5.23 13.68
N GLN A 162 22.08 4.20 12.91
CA GLN A 162 22.64 4.33 11.56
C GLN A 162 22.27 3.09 10.73
N PRO A 163 21.02 3.01 10.24
CA PRO A 163 20.59 1.88 9.42
C PRO A 163 21.39 1.81 8.11
N ASN A 164 21.78 0.60 7.73
CA ASN A 164 22.40 0.37 6.42
C ASN A 164 21.36 0.33 5.32
N THR A 165 21.75 0.75 4.13
CA THR A 165 20.98 0.51 2.91
C THR A 165 21.23 -0.92 2.45
N VAL A 166 20.20 -1.76 2.48
CA VAL A 166 20.23 -3.17 2.10
C VAL A 166 19.38 -3.39 0.87
N ALA A 167 19.95 -3.92 -0.22
CA ALA A 167 19.19 -4.24 -1.43
C ALA A 167 18.09 -5.28 -1.14
N ASP A 168 16.89 -5.05 -1.66
CA ASP A 168 15.76 -6.00 -1.52
C ASP A 168 15.82 -7.12 -2.58
N SER A 169 16.62 -6.96 -3.63
CA SER A 169 16.74 -7.92 -4.73
C SER A 169 18.20 -8.20 -5.11
N ALA A 170 18.46 -9.44 -5.48
CA ALA A 170 19.69 -9.76 -6.20
C ALA A 170 19.73 -9.00 -7.53
N GLY A 171 20.91 -8.53 -7.93
CA GLY A 171 21.10 -7.77 -9.16
C GLY A 171 20.72 -6.30 -9.11
N ALA A 172 20.19 -5.80 -7.98
CA ALA A 172 19.98 -4.37 -7.81
C ALA A 172 21.31 -3.61 -7.78
N ASN A 173 21.40 -2.52 -8.55
CA ASN A 173 22.57 -1.66 -8.61
C ASN A 173 22.44 -0.54 -7.57
N ILE A 174 23.11 -0.70 -6.43
CA ILE A 174 23.18 0.32 -5.40
C ILE A 174 24.50 1.06 -5.51
N ASP A 175 24.47 2.23 -6.14
CA ASP A 175 25.61 3.13 -6.20
C ASP A 175 25.86 3.76 -4.82
N LYS A 176 27.09 3.65 -4.32
CA LYS A 176 27.47 4.15 -2.99
C LYS A 176 27.35 5.66 -2.86
N ASP A 177 27.56 6.41 -3.92
CA ASP A 177 27.58 7.88 -3.90
C ASP A 177 26.18 8.51 -4.01
N SER A 178 25.25 7.82 -4.71
CA SER A 178 23.86 8.22 -4.86
C SER A 178 22.88 7.38 -4.00
N GLN A 179 23.42 6.51 -3.17
CA GLN A 179 22.68 5.58 -2.33
C GLN A 179 21.60 6.28 -1.51
N THR A 180 20.38 5.74 -1.56
CA THR A 180 19.26 6.20 -0.73
C THR A 180 19.56 5.95 0.74
N LEU A 181 19.42 6.98 1.58
CA LEU A 181 19.57 6.87 3.03
C LEU A 181 18.37 6.17 3.64
N VAL A 182 18.63 5.31 4.60
CA VAL A 182 17.60 4.62 5.37
C VAL A 182 17.46 5.26 6.74
N LEU A 183 16.23 5.57 7.13
CA LEU A 183 15.87 6.24 8.38
C LEU A 183 15.05 5.30 9.27
N PRO A 184 15.16 5.39 10.59
CA PRO A 184 14.32 4.63 11.51
C PRO A 184 12.92 5.26 11.61
N TYR A 185 11.87 4.49 11.31
CA TYR A 185 10.49 4.95 11.46
C TYR A 185 10.12 5.11 12.94
N ASN A 186 9.33 6.14 13.26
CA ASN A 186 8.93 6.46 14.63
C ASN A 186 10.06 6.85 15.59
N ASP A 187 11.22 7.25 15.06
CA ASP A 187 12.36 7.78 15.83
C ASP A 187 12.82 9.11 15.22
N LEU A 188 12.14 10.19 15.62
CA LEU A 188 12.38 11.54 15.09
C LEU A 188 13.79 12.05 15.48
N ALA A 189 14.26 11.74 16.69
CA ALA A 189 15.55 12.22 17.19
C ALA A 189 16.73 11.66 16.39
N THR A 190 16.68 10.37 16.07
CA THR A 190 17.69 9.74 15.21
C THR A 190 17.55 10.21 13.76
N THR A 191 16.32 10.35 13.25
CA THR A 191 16.05 10.92 11.93
C THR A 191 16.65 12.31 11.78
N GLU A 192 16.47 13.20 12.77
CA GLU A 192 17.04 14.54 12.79
C GLU A 192 18.57 14.54 12.71
N LYS A 193 19.24 13.69 13.50
CA LYS A 193 20.71 13.55 13.48
C LYS A 193 21.22 13.16 12.09
N ILE A 194 20.59 12.17 11.46
CA ILE A 194 20.97 11.67 10.13
C ILE A 194 20.74 12.75 9.07
N LEU A 195 19.53 13.34 9.04
CA LEU A 195 19.17 14.33 8.02
C LEU A 195 20.00 15.61 8.16
N THR A 196 20.27 16.07 9.38
CA THR A 196 21.10 17.28 9.62
C THR A 196 22.52 17.08 9.12
N LYS A 197 23.11 15.90 9.36
CA LYS A 197 24.47 15.56 8.90
C LYS A 197 24.55 15.54 7.37
N GLU A 198 23.53 15.05 6.69
CA GLU A 198 23.52 14.81 5.24
C GLU A 198 22.68 15.85 4.46
N LYS A 199 22.22 16.92 5.10
CA LYS A 199 21.22 17.86 4.56
C LYS A 199 21.54 18.41 3.17
N ASN A 200 22.82 18.62 2.87
CA ASN A 200 23.26 19.19 1.58
C ASN A 200 23.23 18.17 0.44
N ALA A 201 23.07 16.89 0.73
CA ALA A 201 23.03 15.83 -0.27
C ALA A 201 21.60 15.30 -0.51
N ILE A 202 20.65 15.49 0.43
CA ILE A 202 19.31 14.90 0.38
C ILE A 202 18.34 15.82 -0.33
N ALA A 203 17.74 15.33 -1.43
CA ALA A 203 16.70 16.03 -2.18
C ALA A 203 15.33 15.92 -1.51
N CYS A 204 14.95 14.73 -1.09
CA CYS A 204 13.69 14.52 -0.38
C CYS A 204 13.74 13.32 0.57
N VAL A 205 12.81 13.34 1.52
CA VAL A 205 12.42 12.18 2.33
C VAL A 205 11.12 11.63 1.76
N ILE A 206 11.10 10.32 1.46
CA ILE A 206 9.92 9.60 1.00
C ILE A 206 9.40 8.75 2.17
N VAL A 207 8.12 8.90 2.52
CA VAL A 207 7.49 8.17 3.62
C VAL A 207 6.05 7.76 3.27
N GLU A 208 5.66 6.53 3.61
CA GLU A 208 4.24 6.19 3.73
C GLU A 208 3.73 6.82 5.04
N PRO A 209 2.66 7.63 5.05
CA PRO A 209 2.10 8.18 6.30
C PRO A 209 1.79 7.09 7.33
N MET A 210 1.37 5.94 6.84
CA MET A 210 1.21 4.69 7.59
C MET A 210 1.88 3.60 6.77
N ILE A 211 2.91 2.94 7.32
CA ILE A 211 3.65 1.90 6.57
C ILE A 211 2.79 0.63 6.46
N HIS A 212 2.03 0.54 5.38
CA HIS A 212 1.08 -0.55 5.17
C HIS A 212 1.75 -1.90 4.94
N GLY A 213 2.97 -1.94 4.40
CA GLY A 213 3.73 -3.18 4.21
C GLY A 213 3.79 -4.04 5.47
N ASN A 214 4.02 -3.41 6.59
CA ASN A 214 4.15 -4.02 7.91
C ASN A 214 3.08 -3.51 8.91
N ASN A 215 2.07 -2.78 8.45
CA ASN A 215 1.01 -2.18 9.27
C ASN A 215 1.56 -1.38 10.48
N LEU A 216 2.54 -0.53 10.22
CA LEU A 216 3.13 0.35 11.25
C LEU A 216 2.44 1.71 11.23
N MET A 217 1.86 2.08 12.36
CA MET A 217 1.23 3.39 12.54
C MET A 217 2.26 4.43 12.99
N PRO A 218 2.15 5.69 12.56
CA PRO A 218 2.99 6.75 13.07
C PRO A 218 2.69 6.99 14.55
N LYS A 219 3.74 7.20 15.34
CA LYS A 219 3.59 7.73 16.71
C LYS A 219 3.09 9.17 16.65
N GLU A 220 2.37 9.57 17.69
CA GLU A 220 1.94 10.95 17.86
C GLU A 220 3.13 11.91 17.75
N GLY A 221 2.99 12.98 16.98
CA GLY A 221 4.01 13.99 16.74
C GLY A 221 5.14 13.60 15.79
N PHE A 222 5.22 12.34 15.31
CA PHE A 222 6.31 11.90 14.44
C PHE A 222 6.26 12.54 13.05
N LEU A 223 5.12 12.52 12.40
CA LEU A 223 4.99 13.08 11.03
C LEU A 223 4.97 14.59 11.03
N GLU A 224 4.39 15.22 12.04
CA GLU A 224 4.43 16.67 12.25
C GLU A 224 5.87 17.14 12.44
N GLY A 225 6.62 16.49 13.33
CA GLY A 225 8.03 16.79 13.55
C GLY A 225 8.89 16.51 12.31
N LEU A 226 8.59 15.45 11.54
CA LEU A 226 9.27 15.19 10.27
C LEU A 226 9.00 16.30 9.24
N ARG A 227 7.76 16.79 9.15
CA ARG A 227 7.41 17.91 8.27
C ARG A 227 8.18 19.17 8.63
N GLU A 228 8.22 19.51 9.91
CA GLU A 228 8.96 20.67 10.41
C GLU A 228 10.46 20.53 10.13
N LEU A 229 11.04 19.39 10.46
CA LEU A 229 12.45 19.08 10.22
C LEU A 229 12.82 19.22 8.73
N CYS A 230 12.04 18.63 7.84
CA CYS A 230 12.26 18.74 6.39
C CYS A 230 12.21 20.21 5.93
N SER A 231 11.26 20.99 6.42
CA SER A 231 11.14 22.42 6.10
C SER A 231 12.38 23.21 6.54
N ASN A 232 12.84 22.99 7.78
CA ASN A 232 14.00 23.66 8.36
C ASN A 232 15.32 23.34 7.64
N LEU A 233 15.43 22.13 7.09
CA LEU A 233 16.62 21.67 6.36
C LEU A 233 16.53 21.92 4.84
N GLY A 234 15.42 22.44 4.34
CA GLY A 234 15.17 22.63 2.91
C GLY A 234 15.18 21.31 2.15
N ILE A 235 14.70 20.23 2.76
CA ILE A 235 14.51 18.90 2.20
C ILE A 235 13.02 18.75 1.85
N LEU A 236 12.69 18.25 0.65
CA LEU A 236 11.29 18.04 0.31
C LEU A 236 10.73 16.82 1.05
N LEU A 237 9.50 16.92 1.54
CA LEU A 237 8.75 15.78 2.07
C LEU A 237 7.81 15.23 0.99
N VAL A 238 7.95 13.96 0.67
CA VAL A 238 7.11 13.24 -0.29
C VAL A 238 6.33 12.15 0.45
N PHE A 239 5.01 12.21 0.40
CA PHE A 239 4.18 11.11 0.91
C PHE A 239 3.94 10.07 -0.19
N ASP A 240 4.33 8.84 0.10
CA ASP A 240 3.87 7.69 -0.68
C ASP A 240 2.45 7.33 -0.24
N GLU A 241 1.49 7.83 -1.00
CA GLU A 241 0.05 7.63 -0.80
C GLU A 241 -0.52 6.54 -1.75
N ILE A 242 0.34 5.68 -2.27
CA ILE A 242 -0.10 4.60 -3.17
C ILE A 242 -1.11 3.69 -2.47
N VAL A 243 -0.98 3.46 -1.17
CA VAL A 243 -1.95 2.68 -0.40
C VAL A 243 -2.93 3.56 0.37
N THR A 244 -2.45 4.62 1.00
CA THR A 244 -3.26 5.50 1.86
C THR A 244 -4.21 6.40 1.08
N GLY A 245 -3.81 6.85 -0.12
CA GLY A 245 -4.60 7.71 -0.99
C GLY A 245 -5.94 7.07 -1.36
N PHE A 246 -7.03 7.83 -1.23
CA PHE A 246 -8.41 7.39 -1.45
C PHE A 246 -8.88 6.20 -0.58
N ARG A 247 -8.00 5.55 0.17
CA ARG A 247 -8.39 4.50 1.13
C ARG A 247 -8.69 5.06 2.51
N HIS A 248 -7.97 6.08 2.93
CA HIS A 248 -8.15 6.72 4.24
C HIS A 248 -8.96 8.03 4.16
N GLY A 249 -9.74 8.22 3.11
CA GLY A 249 -10.53 9.38 2.83
C GLY A 249 -10.19 9.98 1.46
N LEU A 250 -11.00 10.92 0.98
CA LEU A 250 -10.74 11.65 -0.26
C LEU A 250 -9.43 12.46 -0.19
N GLN A 251 -9.07 12.91 1.01
CA GLN A 251 -7.83 13.63 1.27
C GLN A 251 -6.61 12.72 1.48
N GLY A 252 -6.80 11.40 1.42
CA GLY A 252 -5.74 10.41 1.61
C GLY A 252 -5.18 10.33 3.03
N GLY A 253 -4.00 9.75 3.16
CA GLY A 253 -3.27 9.64 4.42
C GLY A 253 -2.90 11.01 4.99
N GLN A 254 -2.54 11.99 4.14
CA GLN A 254 -2.23 13.34 4.58
C GLN A 254 -3.40 14.02 5.30
N GLY A 255 -4.64 13.78 4.85
CA GLY A 255 -5.84 14.23 5.58
C GLY A 255 -6.06 13.45 6.87
N ALA A 256 -5.80 12.14 6.88
CA ALA A 256 -5.96 11.30 8.06
C ALA A 256 -4.97 11.63 9.20
N VAL A 257 -3.74 12.04 8.86
CA VAL A 257 -2.70 12.42 9.83
C VAL A 257 -2.55 13.94 10.00
N ASN A 258 -3.32 14.74 9.27
CA ASN A 258 -3.28 16.21 9.27
C ASN A 258 -1.86 16.80 9.03
N VAL A 259 -1.10 16.19 8.12
CA VAL A 259 0.24 16.66 7.72
C VAL A 259 0.29 16.74 6.19
N ILE A 260 0.64 17.91 5.66
CA ILE A 260 0.68 18.17 4.22
C ILE A 260 2.13 18.08 3.71
N PRO A 261 2.45 17.13 2.80
CA PRO A 261 3.76 17.02 2.18
C PRO A 261 3.95 18.08 1.06
N ASP A 262 5.15 18.16 0.50
CA ASP A 262 5.42 18.96 -0.69
C ASP A 262 4.89 18.30 -1.97
N MET A 263 4.91 16.97 -2.02
CA MET A 263 4.32 16.13 -3.07
C MET A 263 3.72 14.86 -2.46
N GLY A 264 2.69 14.34 -3.11
CA GLY A 264 2.11 13.02 -2.83
C GLY A 264 2.07 12.17 -4.08
N VAL A 265 2.24 10.85 -3.92
CA VAL A 265 2.16 9.86 -4.99
C VAL A 265 0.97 8.96 -4.77
N PHE A 266 0.07 8.85 -5.76
CA PHE A 266 -1.24 8.19 -5.63
C PHE A 266 -1.40 7.06 -6.65
N GLY A 267 -2.27 6.08 -6.33
CA GLY A 267 -2.60 4.96 -7.21
C GLY A 267 -3.66 4.04 -6.60
N LYS A 268 -3.60 2.77 -6.92
CA LYS A 268 -4.43 1.69 -6.30
C LYS A 268 -5.91 2.04 -6.16
N ALA A 269 -6.35 2.42 -4.94
CA ALA A 269 -7.75 2.70 -4.62
C ALA A 269 -8.35 3.84 -5.46
N MET A 270 -7.52 4.71 -6.03
CA MET A 270 -7.92 5.79 -6.93
C MET A 270 -8.77 5.29 -8.11
N ALA A 271 -8.52 4.06 -8.60
CA ALA A 271 -9.20 3.53 -9.79
C ALA A 271 -9.75 2.10 -9.60
N ASN A 272 -10.00 1.67 -8.36
CA ASN A 272 -10.57 0.36 -8.03
C ASN A 272 -9.90 -0.84 -8.74
N GLY A 273 -8.58 -0.77 -8.98
CA GLY A 273 -7.80 -1.85 -9.58
C GLY A 273 -7.37 -1.61 -11.04
N PHE A 274 -7.84 -0.58 -11.71
CA PHE A 274 -7.32 -0.19 -13.02
C PHE A 274 -5.95 0.46 -12.92
N ILE A 275 -5.16 0.35 -13.99
CA ILE A 275 -3.74 0.72 -14.04
C ILE A 275 -3.60 2.23 -14.17
N ILE A 276 -3.37 2.93 -13.07
CA ILE A 276 -3.10 4.36 -13.05
C ILE A 276 -2.39 4.74 -11.76
N SER A 277 -1.54 5.76 -11.83
CA SER A 277 -0.95 6.46 -10.70
C SER A 277 -0.78 7.94 -11.03
N ALA A 278 -0.47 8.75 -10.03
CA ALA A 278 -0.28 10.19 -10.19
C ALA A 278 0.78 10.70 -9.21
N VAL A 279 1.48 11.77 -9.60
CA VAL A 279 2.22 12.64 -8.69
C VAL A 279 1.48 13.96 -8.61
N CYS A 280 1.13 14.39 -7.42
CA CYS A 280 0.51 15.68 -7.15
C CYS A 280 1.35 16.47 -6.16
N GLY A 281 1.35 17.79 -6.25
CA GLY A 281 2.13 18.62 -5.33
C GLY A 281 2.03 20.10 -5.66
N LYS A 282 2.91 20.89 -5.01
CA LYS A 282 3.00 22.34 -5.20
C LYS A 282 3.24 22.69 -6.66
N LYS A 283 2.63 23.77 -7.11
CA LYS A 283 2.73 24.28 -8.49
C LYS A 283 4.19 24.48 -8.92
N GLU A 284 5.03 25.07 -8.05
CA GLU A 284 6.44 25.33 -8.34
C GLU A 284 7.24 24.05 -8.62
N LEU A 285 6.89 22.93 -7.97
CA LEU A 285 7.53 21.62 -8.18
C LEU A 285 7.07 20.98 -9.48
N LEU A 286 5.76 20.93 -9.69
CA LEU A 286 5.17 20.27 -10.87
C LEU A 286 5.40 21.06 -12.16
N SER A 287 5.65 22.38 -12.09
CA SER A 287 6.04 23.20 -13.24
C SER A 287 7.48 22.91 -13.73
N LEU A 288 8.26 22.12 -12.99
CA LEU A 288 9.54 21.61 -13.48
C LEU A 288 9.39 20.50 -14.54
N VAL A 289 8.19 19.93 -14.67
CA VAL A 289 7.91 18.86 -15.63
C VAL A 289 7.68 19.43 -17.03
N ALA A 290 8.24 18.77 -18.05
CA ALA A 290 8.04 19.13 -19.45
C ALA A 290 6.55 19.03 -19.86
N PRO A 291 6.03 19.92 -20.73
CA PRO A 291 6.75 20.89 -21.53
C PRO A 291 7.04 22.23 -20.83
N GLU A 292 6.48 22.48 -19.64
CA GLU A 292 6.70 23.74 -18.89
C GLU A 292 8.14 23.82 -18.36
N GLY A 293 8.68 22.73 -17.84
CA GLY A 293 10.05 22.59 -17.34
C GLY A 293 10.91 21.60 -18.16
N LYS A 294 11.93 21.04 -17.49
CA LYS A 294 12.91 20.14 -18.12
C LYS A 294 12.85 18.69 -17.62
N VAL A 295 12.10 18.40 -16.57
CA VAL A 295 11.95 17.03 -16.06
C VAL A 295 11.10 16.23 -17.04
N ARG A 296 11.68 15.19 -17.61
CA ARG A 296 10.97 14.30 -18.53
C ARG A 296 10.30 13.17 -17.74
N THR A 297 9.02 12.97 -18.02
CA THR A 297 8.23 11.82 -17.61
C THR A 297 7.83 11.03 -18.86
N ALA A 298 7.62 9.74 -18.74
CA ALA A 298 7.26 8.88 -19.87
C ALA A 298 6.32 7.75 -19.39
N GLY A 299 5.55 7.22 -20.33
CA GLY A 299 4.65 6.09 -20.12
C GLY A 299 3.59 6.06 -21.20
N THR A 300 3.70 5.13 -22.17
CA THR A 300 2.75 5.00 -23.28
C THR A 300 1.30 4.94 -22.81
N PHE A 301 1.06 4.29 -21.67
CA PHE A 301 -0.28 4.05 -21.12
C PHE A 301 -0.67 5.03 -19.99
N ALA A 302 0.18 6.01 -19.68
CA ALA A 302 -0.17 7.06 -18.73
C ALA A 302 -1.36 7.87 -19.28
N GLY A 303 -2.37 8.10 -18.45
CA GLY A 303 -3.58 8.80 -18.88
C GLY A 303 -4.50 8.01 -19.83
N SER A 304 -4.35 6.67 -19.92
CA SER A 304 -5.27 5.82 -20.69
C SER A 304 -6.73 6.15 -20.38
N ALA A 305 -7.55 6.31 -21.42
CA ALA A 305 -8.97 6.65 -21.28
C ALA A 305 -9.73 5.64 -20.42
N LEU A 306 -9.38 4.36 -20.49
CA LEU A 306 -9.99 3.31 -19.65
C LEU A 306 -9.67 3.53 -18.18
N SER A 307 -8.41 3.83 -17.88
CA SER A 307 -7.97 4.06 -16.50
C SER A 307 -8.51 5.36 -15.93
N CYS A 308 -8.53 6.44 -16.72
CA CYS A 308 -9.13 7.71 -16.32
C CYS A 308 -10.63 7.59 -16.07
N SER A 309 -11.37 6.88 -16.94
CA SER A 309 -12.79 6.61 -16.74
C SER A 309 -13.05 5.79 -15.48
N ALA A 310 -12.24 4.77 -15.23
CA ALA A 310 -12.32 3.98 -14.01
C ALA A 310 -12.04 4.81 -12.76
N ALA A 311 -11.02 5.67 -12.80
CA ALA A 311 -10.67 6.55 -11.68
C ALA A 311 -11.76 7.59 -11.39
N LEU A 312 -12.29 8.25 -12.43
CA LEU A 312 -13.38 9.20 -12.30
C LEU A 312 -14.63 8.56 -11.69
N ALA A 313 -15.03 7.38 -12.19
CA ALA A 313 -16.17 6.64 -11.65
C ALA A 313 -15.92 6.18 -10.21
N THR A 314 -14.71 5.75 -9.90
CA THR A 314 -14.33 5.36 -8.53
C THR A 314 -14.43 6.55 -7.60
N ILE A 315 -13.79 7.68 -7.92
CA ILE A 315 -13.81 8.89 -7.08
C ILE A 315 -15.25 9.39 -6.90
N GLN A 316 -16.09 9.33 -7.94
CA GLN A 316 -17.50 9.70 -7.84
C GLN A 316 -18.27 8.87 -6.80
N VAL A 317 -17.99 7.56 -6.72
CA VAL A 317 -18.58 6.70 -5.67
C VAL A 317 -18.02 7.06 -4.30
N LEU A 318 -16.69 7.30 -4.20
CA LEU A 318 -16.03 7.70 -2.95
C LEU A 318 -16.54 9.06 -2.41
N GLU A 319 -17.02 9.95 -3.28
CA GLU A 319 -17.62 11.24 -2.91
C GLU A 319 -19.03 11.08 -2.30
N THR A 320 -19.63 9.88 -2.32
CA THR A 320 -20.96 9.65 -1.76
C THR A 320 -20.94 9.87 -0.24
N PRO A 321 -21.82 10.72 0.32
CA PRO A 321 -21.94 10.91 1.76
C PRO A 321 -22.15 9.57 2.49
N GLY A 322 -21.44 9.35 3.60
CA GLY A 322 -21.54 8.12 4.38
C GLY A 322 -20.64 6.97 3.89
N PHE A 323 -19.95 7.11 2.73
CA PHE A 323 -19.12 6.05 2.17
C PHE A 323 -18.00 5.64 3.12
N TYR A 324 -17.18 6.59 3.55
CA TYR A 324 -16.06 6.31 4.44
C TYR A 324 -16.50 5.98 5.86
N GLU A 325 -17.57 6.59 6.34
CA GLU A 325 -18.16 6.29 7.64
C GLU A 325 -18.57 4.82 7.73
N TYR A 326 -19.25 4.31 6.71
CA TYR A 326 -19.60 2.89 6.63
C TYR A 326 -18.36 1.99 6.57
N LEU A 327 -17.45 2.30 5.68
CA LEU A 327 -16.23 1.51 5.49
C LEU A 327 -15.37 1.44 6.77
N PHE A 328 -15.22 2.56 7.47
CA PHE A 328 -14.45 2.65 8.71
C PHE A 328 -15.18 2.00 9.87
N LYS A 329 -16.51 2.08 9.93
CA LYS A 329 -17.33 1.35 10.91
C LYS A 329 -17.03 -0.14 10.84
N LEU A 330 -17.02 -0.76 9.65
CA LEU A 330 -16.71 -2.18 9.49
C LEU A 330 -15.30 -2.51 10.01
N GLY A 331 -14.31 -1.69 9.70
CA GLY A 331 -12.93 -1.88 10.14
C GLY A 331 -12.76 -1.71 11.64
N ASN A 332 -13.39 -0.70 12.24
CA ASN A 332 -13.36 -0.48 13.69
C ASN A 332 -14.03 -1.64 14.42
N THR A 333 -15.25 -2.03 14.00
CA THR A 333 -15.97 -3.17 14.57
C THR A 333 -15.11 -4.44 14.57
N LEU A 334 -14.46 -4.76 13.43
CA LEU A 334 -13.60 -5.94 13.35
C LEU A 334 -12.44 -5.87 14.37
N ARG A 335 -11.71 -4.76 14.40
CA ARG A 335 -10.55 -4.61 15.29
C ARG A 335 -10.96 -4.63 16.78
N ASP A 336 -11.99 -3.89 17.12
CA ASP A 336 -12.44 -3.76 18.51
C ASP A 336 -12.95 -5.10 19.07
N GLU A 337 -13.78 -5.83 18.31
CA GLU A 337 -14.31 -7.12 18.75
C GLU A 337 -13.24 -8.22 18.78
N VAL A 338 -12.26 -8.21 17.86
CA VAL A 338 -11.10 -9.12 17.93
C VAL A 338 -10.30 -8.86 19.21
N ASN A 339 -9.96 -7.61 19.50
CA ASN A 339 -9.18 -7.24 20.69
C ASN A 339 -9.91 -7.57 21.98
N LYS A 340 -11.20 -7.30 22.05
CA LYS A 340 -12.06 -7.66 23.18
C LYS A 340 -12.11 -9.19 23.37
N THR A 341 -12.28 -9.95 22.29
CA THR A 341 -12.31 -11.42 22.32
C THR A 341 -10.97 -12.00 22.78
N ALA A 342 -9.85 -11.46 22.28
CA ALA A 342 -8.51 -11.87 22.71
C ALA A 342 -8.30 -11.66 24.20
N GLN A 343 -8.73 -10.51 24.72
CA GLN A 343 -8.68 -10.22 26.17
C GLN A 343 -9.55 -11.19 26.98
N GLN A 344 -10.79 -11.44 26.55
CA GLN A 344 -11.72 -12.36 27.23
C GLN A 344 -11.19 -13.81 27.27
N LEU A 345 -10.54 -14.24 26.19
CA LEU A 345 -9.97 -15.58 26.11
C LEU A 345 -8.60 -15.69 26.80
N GLY A 346 -7.97 -14.58 27.18
CA GLY A 346 -6.62 -14.54 27.73
C GLY A 346 -5.59 -15.07 26.74
N VAL A 347 -5.67 -14.62 25.47
CA VAL A 347 -4.72 -14.93 24.41
C VAL A 347 -3.91 -13.70 24.04
N LYS A 348 -2.61 -13.87 23.77
CA LYS A 348 -1.69 -12.81 23.32
C LYS A 348 -1.91 -12.53 21.83
N ALA A 349 -3.06 -11.95 21.50
CA ALA A 349 -3.39 -11.58 20.14
C ALA A 349 -3.99 -10.18 20.11
N ARG A 350 -3.76 -9.47 19.01
CA ARG A 350 -4.30 -8.13 18.77
C ARG A 350 -4.56 -7.89 17.30
N CYS A 351 -5.50 -7.03 17.02
CA CYS A 351 -5.81 -6.55 15.69
C CYS A 351 -5.59 -5.04 15.64
N ASP A 352 -4.63 -4.59 14.83
CA ASP A 352 -4.30 -3.18 14.63
C ASP A 352 -4.64 -2.71 13.22
N GLY A 353 -4.66 -1.40 13.01
CA GLY A 353 -4.87 -0.78 11.71
C GLY A 353 -5.63 0.54 11.79
N TYR A 354 -5.98 1.08 10.62
CA TYR A 354 -6.71 2.34 10.51
C TYR A 354 -7.78 2.25 9.41
N GLY A 355 -8.95 2.83 9.68
CA GLY A 355 -10.07 2.84 8.72
C GLY A 355 -10.45 1.43 8.29
N SER A 356 -10.33 1.14 7.00
CA SER A 356 -10.65 -0.16 6.39
C SER A 356 -9.48 -1.15 6.34
N VAL A 357 -8.36 -0.82 6.97
CA VAL A 357 -7.17 -1.69 7.02
C VAL A 357 -7.05 -2.33 8.39
N TRP A 358 -6.69 -3.61 8.42
CA TRP A 358 -6.46 -4.35 9.64
C TRP A 358 -5.34 -5.38 9.48
N CYS A 359 -4.73 -5.74 10.60
CA CYS A 359 -3.66 -6.74 10.66
C CYS A 359 -3.71 -7.47 11.99
N MET A 360 -3.62 -8.80 11.96
CA MET A 360 -3.48 -9.62 13.17
C MET A 360 -2.03 -9.76 13.58
N TYR A 361 -1.79 -9.64 14.89
CA TYR A 361 -0.54 -10.01 15.55
C TYR A 361 -0.84 -10.97 16.69
N PHE A 362 -0.01 -11.99 16.83
CA PHE A 362 -0.06 -12.94 17.95
C PHE A 362 1.00 -12.58 18.98
N SER A 363 0.82 -11.38 19.54
CA SER A 363 1.67 -10.74 20.54
C SER A 363 0.84 -9.77 21.35
N ASP A 364 1.23 -9.50 22.59
CA ASP A 364 0.69 -8.46 23.46
C ASP A 364 1.34 -7.08 23.18
N GLN A 365 2.37 -7.03 22.36
CA GLN A 365 3.08 -5.80 22.03
C GLN A 365 2.70 -5.27 20.65
N THR A 366 2.59 -3.93 20.53
CA THR A 366 2.40 -3.24 19.26
C THR A 366 3.76 -2.99 18.62
N PRO A 367 3.99 -3.46 17.38
CA PRO A 367 5.18 -3.07 16.64
C PRO A 367 5.17 -1.57 16.34
N HIS A 368 6.30 -0.91 16.56
CA HIS A 368 6.47 0.51 16.29
C HIS A 368 7.38 0.80 15.09
N ASP A 369 8.25 -0.15 14.75
CA ASP A 369 9.14 -0.06 13.60
C ASP A 369 9.32 -1.46 12.94
N TYR A 370 10.08 -1.50 11.86
CA TYR A 370 10.33 -2.75 11.15
C TYR A 370 11.09 -3.77 12.02
N ARG A 371 11.97 -3.33 12.91
CA ARG A 371 12.77 -4.22 13.74
C ARG A 371 11.93 -4.98 14.76
N ASP A 372 10.89 -4.36 15.28
CA ASP A 372 9.88 -5.03 16.11
C ASP A 372 9.19 -6.16 15.32
N ILE A 373 8.81 -5.90 14.05
CA ILE A 373 8.23 -6.92 13.16
C ILE A 373 9.22 -8.05 12.88
N ALA A 374 10.47 -7.73 12.61
CA ALA A 374 11.51 -8.75 12.35
C ALA A 374 11.75 -9.62 13.59
N ASN A 375 11.80 -9.01 14.78
CA ASN A 375 11.92 -9.72 16.05
C ASN A 375 10.69 -10.59 16.32
N TYR A 376 9.47 -10.08 16.10
CA TYR A 376 8.26 -10.88 16.20
C TYR A 376 8.32 -12.13 15.30
N ARG A 377 8.74 -11.95 14.06
CA ARG A 377 8.90 -13.06 13.09
C ARG A 377 9.93 -14.09 13.57
N ALA A 378 11.07 -13.64 14.08
CA ALA A 378 12.13 -14.51 14.58
C ALA A 378 11.74 -15.30 15.84
N ASN A 379 10.79 -14.78 16.64
CA ASN A 379 10.37 -15.37 17.91
C ASN A 379 8.99 -16.09 17.78
N GLY A 380 8.80 -16.91 16.75
CA GLY A 380 7.62 -17.76 16.59
C GLY A 380 6.42 -17.11 15.90
N GLY A 381 6.48 -15.82 15.58
CA GLY A 381 5.38 -15.12 14.90
C GLY A 381 5.05 -15.69 13.53
N ILE A 382 6.03 -16.27 12.83
CA ILE A 382 5.85 -16.93 11.52
C ILE A 382 4.91 -18.13 11.64
N GLU A 383 5.16 -19.01 12.60
CA GLU A 383 4.37 -20.23 12.81
C GLU A 383 2.93 -19.91 13.16
N LYS A 384 2.73 -18.95 14.08
CA LYS A 384 1.40 -18.47 14.50
C LYS A 384 0.61 -17.87 13.32
N ASP A 385 1.26 -17.04 12.51
CA ASP A 385 0.62 -16.40 11.35
C ASP A 385 0.30 -17.40 10.24
N GLN A 386 1.15 -18.41 10.02
CA GLN A 386 0.87 -19.50 9.05
C GLN A 386 -0.32 -20.35 9.48
N ALA A 387 -0.38 -20.75 10.76
CA ALA A 387 -1.50 -21.50 11.31
C ALA A 387 -2.81 -20.72 11.18
N TYR A 388 -2.78 -19.43 11.52
CA TYR A 388 -3.92 -18.53 11.39
C TYR A 388 -4.42 -18.43 9.94
N ARG A 389 -3.53 -18.16 8.98
CA ARG A 389 -3.92 -18.01 7.57
C ARG A 389 -4.46 -19.30 6.97
N SER A 390 -3.89 -20.44 7.36
CA SER A 390 -4.40 -21.75 6.96
C SER A 390 -5.80 -21.99 7.53
N HIS A 391 -6.04 -21.64 8.79
CA HIS A 391 -7.36 -21.74 9.40
C HIS A 391 -8.38 -20.84 8.69
N MET A 392 -8.04 -19.57 8.42
CA MET A 392 -8.90 -18.65 7.69
C MET A 392 -9.25 -19.18 6.29
N LEU A 393 -8.25 -19.63 5.53
CA LEU A 393 -8.47 -20.18 4.19
C LEU A 393 -9.38 -21.40 4.19
N ASN A 394 -9.19 -22.35 5.12
CA ASN A 394 -10.00 -23.55 5.25
C ASN A 394 -11.46 -23.24 5.64
N ASN A 395 -11.70 -22.06 6.21
CA ASN A 395 -13.03 -21.56 6.56
C ASN A 395 -13.57 -20.54 5.54
N GLY A 396 -13.05 -20.55 4.30
CA GLY A 396 -13.56 -19.72 3.21
C GLY A 396 -13.21 -18.24 3.28
N ILE A 397 -12.18 -17.87 4.04
CA ILE A 397 -11.70 -16.48 4.15
C ILE A 397 -10.28 -16.39 3.59
N PHE A 398 -10.12 -15.62 2.54
CA PHE A 398 -8.82 -15.43 1.90
C PHE A 398 -8.08 -14.21 2.45
N LEU A 399 -6.96 -14.48 3.08
CA LEU A 399 -5.91 -13.53 3.41
C LEU A 399 -4.69 -13.83 2.56
N ARG A 400 -3.89 -12.82 2.24
CA ARG A 400 -2.65 -13.06 1.50
C ARG A 400 -1.76 -14.06 2.25
N PRO A 401 -1.22 -15.09 1.57
CA PRO A 401 -0.43 -16.13 2.23
C PRO A 401 0.99 -15.72 2.66
N GLN A 402 1.31 -14.42 2.65
CA GLN A 402 2.58 -13.87 3.14
C GLN A 402 2.41 -13.35 4.57
N LEU A 403 3.47 -13.52 5.35
CA LEU A 403 3.53 -13.25 6.79
C LEU A 403 3.35 -11.78 7.14
N VAL A 404 2.68 -11.53 8.25
CA VAL A 404 2.39 -10.20 8.80
C VAL A 404 2.02 -9.22 7.71
N ASN A 405 0.81 -9.36 7.22
CA ASN A 405 0.29 -8.48 6.18
C ASN A 405 -1.04 -7.90 6.57
N ARG A 406 -1.18 -6.63 6.23
CA ARG A 406 -2.45 -5.96 6.24
C ARG A 406 -3.49 -6.72 5.40
N ALA A 407 -4.70 -6.65 5.88
CA ALA A 407 -5.89 -7.03 5.16
C ALA A 407 -6.77 -5.79 4.94
N TYR A 408 -7.64 -5.83 3.95
CA TYR A 408 -8.43 -4.67 3.53
C TYR A 408 -9.91 -5.03 3.47
N ILE A 409 -10.73 -4.15 4.01
CA ILE A 409 -12.17 -4.17 3.79
C ILE A 409 -12.47 -3.31 2.57
N ASN A 410 -13.37 -3.75 1.70
CA ASN A 410 -13.92 -2.97 0.61
C ASN A 410 -15.41 -2.68 0.87
N ALA A 411 -15.99 -1.73 0.13
CA ALA A 411 -17.35 -1.29 0.35
C ALA A 411 -18.45 -2.34 0.07
N ALA A 412 -18.07 -3.47 -0.52
CA ALA A 412 -19.00 -4.58 -0.75
C ALA A 412 -19.03 -5.60 0.40
N HIS A 413 -18.16 -5.46 1.41
CA HIS A 413 -18.29 -6.23 2.65
C HIS A 413 -19.51 -5.76 3.42
N SER A 414 -20.24 -6.69 4.01
CA SER A 414 -21.38 -6.45 4.90
C SER A 414 -21.02 -6.61 6.37
N GLU A 415 -21.87 -6.14 7.27
CA GLU A 415 -21.75 -6.42 8.71
C GLU A 415 -21.79 -7.93 9.00
N ASN A 416 -22.56 -8.71 8.20
CA ASN A 416 -22.59 -10.17 8.32
C ASN A 416 -21.26 -10.81 7.88
N ASP A 417 -20.56 -10.25 6.88
CA ASP A 417 -19.23 -10.71 6.49
C ASP A 417 -18.21 -10.45 7.59
N ILE A 418 -18.32 -9.32 8.29
CA ILE A 418 -17.48 -9.00 9.45
C ILE A 418 -17.78 -9.98 10.59
N GLN A 419 -19.06 -10.27 10.88
CA GLN A 419 -19.43 -11.24 11.91
C GLN A 419 -18.91 -12.64 11.60
N THR A 420 -19.07 -13.11 10.37
CA THR A 420 -18.51 -14.40 9.91
C THR A 420 -16.98 -14.44 10.13
N THR A 421 -16.30 -13.36 9.84
CA THR A 421 -14.84 -13.26 10.03
C THR A 421 -14.47 -13.30 11.52
N LEU A 422 -15.22 -12.60 12.36
CA LEU A 422 -15.04 -12.62 13.82
C LEU A 422 -15.25 -14.02 14.40
N ASP A 423 -16.25 -14.75 13.92
CA ASP A 423 -16.53 -16.11 14.37
C ASP A 423 -15.36 -17.05 14.07
N VAL A 424 -14.81 -16.97 12.85
CA VAL A 424 -13.65 -17.76 12.40
C VAL A 424 -12.39 -17.39 13.18
N ILE A 425 -12.11 -16.11 13.38
CA ILE A 425 -10.97 -15.64 14.20
C ILE A 425 -11.11 -16.11 15.64
N THR A 426 -12.31 -16.04 16.20
CA THR A 426 -12.61 -16.49 17.58
C THR A 426 -12.40 -17.99 17.74
N ALA A 427 -12.82 -18.79 16.76
CA ALA A 427 -12.59 -20.23 16.75
C ALA A 427 -11.09 -20.53 16.73
N PHE A 428 -10.32 -19.87 15.85
CA PHE A 428 -8.86 -20.00 15.80
C PHE A 428 -8.21 -19.72 17.16
N MET A 429 -8.57 -18.59 17.79
CA MET A 429 -7.99 -18.21 19.09
C MET A 429 -8.32 -19.22 20.21
N LYS A 430 -9.53 -19.80 20.21
CA LYS A 430 -9.91 -20.84 21.19
C LYS A 430 -9.14 -22.13 20.99
N GLU A 431 -9.07 -22.61 19.75
CA GLU A 431 -8.44 -23.88 19.38
C GLU A 431 -6.90 -23.85 19.52
N ASN A 432 -6.30 -22.68 19.30
CA ASN A 432 -4.84 -22.52 19.24
C ASN A 432 -4.28 -21.67 20.39
N LYS A 433 -4.99 -21.59 21.53
CA LYS A 433 -4.58 -20.76 22.67
C LYS A 433 -3.17 -21.06 23.17
N GLN A 434 -2.76 -22.33 23.20
CA GLN A 434 -1.43 -22.73 23.63
C GLN A 434 -0.36 -22.24 22.63
N LEU A 435 -0.58 -22.43 21.34
CA LEU A 435 0.32 -21.93 20.28
C LEU A 435 0.49 -20.40 20.36
N ILE A 436 -0.62 -19.67 20.54
CA ILE A 436 -0.61 -18.21 20.56
C ILE A 436 0.14 -17.66 21.77
N ASN A 437 0.01 -18.31 22.95
CA ASN A 437 0.56 -17.80 24.20
C ASN A 437 2.03 -18.19 24.46
N ASN A 438 2.52 -19.21 23.76
CA ASN A 438 3.94 -19.61 23.77
C ASN A 438 4.76 -18.66 22.90
#